data_aa251686af7268d02366ca6f37e4ccc5
#
_entry.id   aa251686af7268d02366ca6f37e4ccc5
#
_cell.length_a   1.000
_cell.length_b   1.000
_cell.length_c   1.000
_cell.angle_alpha   90.00
_cell.angle_beta   90.00
_cell.angle_gamma   90.00
#
_symmetry.space_group_name_H-M   'P 1'
#
loop_
_entity.id
_entity.type
_entity.pdbx_description
1 polymer ?
#
loop_
_entity_poly.entity_id
_entity_poly.type
_entity_poly.pdbx_seq_one_letter_code
_entity_poly.pdbx_strand_id
1 'polypeptide(L)'
;MFQDSTADFMTRKKDVKHRSSKQGASLASERVGRQLRVMRKARRLSIRALAKLSGLSVNTLSLIENGKTSPSVSTLHHLAESLDVPITAFFEYEHPKRRIVHQRAGERQQLVFSQGQVEKLSAGMPHLGSEPFIARLEPGAMS
;
A
#
# COMPACT_ATOMS: atom_id res chain seq x y z
N MET A 1 -19.46 28.95 -37.57
CA MET A 1 -18.10 28.39 -37.62
C MET A 1 -17.63 28.10 -36.22
N PHE A 2 -18.25 27.05 -35.58
CA PHE A 2 -17.90 26.56 -34.25
C PHE A 2 -18.12 25.04 -34.24
N GLN A 3 -17.14 24.33 -34.77
CA GLN A 3 -17.01 22.87 -34.62
C GLN A 3 -15.53 22.62 -34.48
N ASP A 4 -15.11 22.09 -33.34
CA ASP A 4 -13.92 21.26 -33.12
C ASP A 4 -13.28 21.49 -31.74
N SER A 5 -14.07 21.44 -30.67
CA SER A 5 -13.48 21.48 -29.32
C SER A 5 -13.83 20.29 -28.44
N THR A 6 -14.75 19.43 -28.91
CA THR A 6 -15.24 18.29 -28.09
C THR A 6 -14.43 17.02 -28.27
N ALA A 7 -13.81 16.83 -29.45
CA ALA A 7 -13.02 15.65 -29.76
C ALA A 7 -11.67 15.63 -29.02
N ASP A 8 -11.02 16.79 -28.88
CA ASP A 8 -9.72 16.92 -28.19
C ASP A 8 -9.82 16.67 -26.68
N PHE A 9 -10.94 17.05 -26.07
CA PHE A 9 -11.18 16.84 -24.63
C PHE A 9 -11.38 15.36 -24.28
N MET A 10 -12.04 14.58 -25.16
CA MET A 10 -12.26 13.15 -24.93
C MET A 10 -10.99 12.31 -25.13
N THR A 11 -10.11 12.71 -26.05
CA THR A 11 -8.86 12.02 -26.32
C THR A 11 -7.87 12.20 -25.17
N ARG A 12 -7.75 13.41 -24.60
CA ARG A 12 -6.91 13.68 -23.42
C ARG A 12 -7.37 12.94 -22.16
N LYS A 13 -8.68 12.74 -21.97
CA LYS A 13 -9.20 12.00 -20.82
C LYS A 13 -8.88 10.50 -20.87
N LYS A 14 -8.80 9.91 -22.05
CA LYS A 14 -8.41 8.49 -22.25
C LYS A 14 -6.92 8.27 -21.96
N ASP A 15 -6.05 9.19 -22.38
CA ASP A 15 -4.60 9.07 -22.21
C ASP A 15 -4.18 9.24 -20.73
N VAL A 16 -4.83 10.12 -19.98
CA VAL A 16 -4.57 10.30 -18.55
C VAL A 16 -4.98 9.07 -17.73
N LYS A 17 -6.12 8.46 -18.06
CA LYS A 17 -6.60 7.26 -17.36
C LYS A 17 -5.74 6.02 -17.64
N HIS A 18 -5.15 5.92 -18.81
CA HIS A 18 -4.28 4.80 -19.21
C HIS A 18 -2.86 4.91 -18.62
N ARG A 19 -2.35 6.11 -18.43
CA ARG A 19 -1.05 6.36 -17.75
C ARG A 19 -1.13 6.08 -16.25
N SER A 20 -2.22 6.49 -15.59
CA SER A 20 -2.41 6.27 -14.15
C SER A 20 -2.53 4.77 -13.80
N SER A 21 -3.20 3.97 -14.63
CA SER A 21 -3.34 2.52 -14.39
C SER A 21 -2.02 1.76 -14.57
N LYS A 22 -1.19 2.13 -15.55
CA LYS A 22 0.13 1.51 -15.76
C LYS A 22 1.11 1.83 -14.63
N GLN A 23 1.10 3.04 -14.10
CA GLN A 23 1.94 3.42 -12.97
C GLN A 23 1.52 2.70 -11.67
N GLY A 24 0.22 2.56 -11.43
CA GLY A 24 -0.29 1.81 -10.28
C GLY A 24 0.09 0.33 -10.31
N ALA A 25 -0.01 -0.31 -11.48
CA ALA A 25 0.39 -1.71 -11.67
C ALA A 25 1.91 -1.92 -11.50
N SER A 26 2.74 -0.97 -11.98
CA SER A 26 4.20 -1.02 -11.80
C SER A 26 4.59 -0.94 -10.33
N LEU A 27 4.01 0.01 -9.58
CA LEU A 27 4.26 0.16 -8.15
C LEU A 27 3.83 -1.06 -7.34
N ALA A 28 2.71 -1.69 -7.70
CA ALA A 28 2.24 -2.92 -7.05
C ALA A 28 3.22 -4.08 -7.30
N SER A 29 3.68 -4.27 -8.55
CA SER A 29 4.66 -5.31 -8.90
C SER A 29 5.99 -5.13 -8.16
N GLU A 30 6.49 -3.89 -8.08
CA GLU A 30 7.71 -3.57 -7.35
C GLU A 30 7.60 -3.89 -5.85
N ARG A 31 6.43 -3.61 -5.26
CA ARG A 31 6.16 -3.90 -3.84
C ARG A 31 6.14 -5.40 -3.58
N VAL A 32 5.39 -6.16 -4.37
CA VAL A 32 5.32 -7.63 -4.28
C VAL A 32 6.71 -8.24 -4.45
N GLY A 33 7.48 -7.78 -5.44
CA GLY A 33 8.84 -8.27 -5.69
C GLY A 33 9.79 -7.98 -4.52
N ARG A 34 9.71 -6.80 -3.94
CA ARG A 34 10.49 -6.41 -2.75
C ARG A 34 10.14 -7.30 -1.57
N GLN A 35 8.85 -7.54 -1.32
CA GLN A 35 8.38 -8.37 -0.23
C GLN A 35 8.82 -9.83 -0.40
N LEU A 36 8.73 -10.38 -1.62
CA LEU A 36 9.27 -11.70 -1.95
C LEU A 36 10.75 -11.81 -1.58
N ARG A 37 11.56 -10.81 -1.97
CA ARG A 37 13.00 -10.78 -1.67
C ARG A 37 13.26 -10.74 -0.16
N VAL A 38 12.49 -9.96 0.60
CA VAL A 38 12.59 -9.88 2.06
C VAL A 38 12.30 -11.23 2.69
N MET A 39 11.17 -11.86 2.35
CA MET A 39 10.76 -13.15 2.88
C MET A 39 11.75 -14.27 2.54
N ARG A 40 12.26 -14.31 1.29
CA ARG A 40 13.28 -15.26 0.90
C ARG A 40 14.57 -15.10 1.72
N LYS A 41 15.05 -13.87 1.88
CA LYS A 41 16.26 -13.57 2.68
C LYS A 41 16.08 -13.90 4.16
N ALA A 42 14.92 -13.63 4.72
CA ALA A 42 14.59 -13.97 6.11
C ALA A 42 14.70 -15.47 6.36
N ARG A 43 14.40 -16.30 5.35
CA ARG A 43 14.57 -17.76 5.38
C ARG A 43 15.95 -18.23 4.95
N ARG A 44 16.89 -17.32 4.74
CA ARG A 44 18.26 -17.60 4.27
C ARG A 44 18.33 -18.39 2.97
N LEU A 45 17.29 -18.28 2.13
CA LEU A 45 17.25 -18.96 0.84
C LEU A 45 17.96 -18.15 -0.24
N SER A 46 18.79 -18.85 -1.05
CA SER A 46 19.27 -18.28 -2.31
C SER A 46 18.14 -18.24 -3.33
N ILE A 47 18.26 -17.42 -4.37
CA ILE A 47 17.25 -17.37 -5.45
C ILE A 47 17.14 -18.74 -6.16
N ARG A 48 18.27 -19.48 -6.29
CA ARG A 48 18.28 -20.83 -6.85
C ARG A 48 17.56 -21.83 -5.95
N ALA A 49 17.72 -21.71 -4.64
CA ALA A 49 17.01 -22.57 -3.68
C ALA A 49 15.51 -22.35 -3.74
N LEU A 50 15.06 -21.09 -3.78
CA LEU A 50 13.64 -20.77 -3.92
C LEU A 50 13.10 -21.24 -5.28
N ALA A 51 13.86 -21.11 -6.36
CA ALA A 51 13.49 -21.62 -7.69
C ALA A 51 13.20 -23.13 -7.65
N LYS A 52 14.08 -23.89 -7.00
CA LYS A 52 13.92 -25.34 -6.82
C LYS A 52 12.67 -25.69 -6.00
N LEU A 53 12.41 -24.94 -4.92
CA LEU A 53 11.25 -25.18 -4.05
C LEU A 53 9.92 -24.82 -4.72
N SER A 54 9.89 -23.72 -5.46
CA SER A 54 8.65 -23.20 -6.07
C SER A 54 8.36 -23.76 -7.47
N GLY A 55 9.30 -24.49 -8.08
CA GLY A 55 9.18 -24.94 -9.46
C GLY A 55 9.32 -23.84 -10.51
N LEU A 56 9.69 -22.62 -10.11
CA LEU A 56 9.86 -21.48 -10.99
C LEU A 56 11.32 -21.37 -11.48
N SER A 57 11.52 -20.76 -12.66
CA SER A 57 12.87 -20.48 -13.12
C SER A 57 13.53 -19.37 -12.30
N VAL A 58 14.86 -19.44 -12.16
CA VAL A 58 15.67 -18.38 -11.51
C VAL A 58 15.45 -17.04 -12.20
N ASN A 59 15.31 -17.04 -13.54
CA ASN A 59 15.05 -15.83 -14.30
C ASN A 59 13.68 -15.23 -13.95
N THR A 60 12.63 -16.04 -13.89
CA THR A 60 11.29 -15.60 -13.47
C THR A 60 11.31 -14.96 -12.10
N LEU A 61 11.94 -15.62 -11.11
CA LEU A 61 12.08 -15.09 -9.77
C LEU A 61 12.84 -13.76 -9.74
N SER A 62 13.93 -13.67 -10.52
CA SER A 62 14.70 -12.42 -10.64
C SER A 62 13.86 -11.28 -11.22
N LEU A 63 13.06 -11.54 -12.24
CA LEU A 63 12.17 -10.54 -12.84
C LEU A 63 11.10 -10.09 -11.84
N ILE A 64 10.52 -11.01 -11.09
CA ILE A 64 9.53 -10.69 -10.05
C ILE A 64 10.17 -9.86 -8.94
N GLU A 65 11.31 -10.29 -8.37
CA GLU A 65 12.00 -9.59 -7.27
C GLU A 65 12.47 -8.18 -7.65
N ASN A 66 12.70 -7.92 -8.93
CA ASN A 66 13.08 -6.61 -9.45
C ASN A 66 11.87 -5.78 -9.95
N GLY A 67 10.64 -6.26 -9.78
CA GLY A 67 9.43 -5.57 -10.21
C GLY A 67 9.26 -5.47 -11.72
N LYS A 68 10.06 -6.21 -12.49
CA LYS A 68 10.03 -6.19 -13.97
C LYS A 68 8.88 -6.99 -14.57
N THR A 69 8.24 -7.84 -13.78
CA THR A 69 7.05 -8.59 -14.15
C THR A 69 6.11 -8.72 -12.96
N SER A 70 4.82 -8.74 -13.24
CA SER A 70 3.78 -8.98 -12.24
C SER A 70 3.48 -10.47 -12.18
N PRO A 71 3.65 -11.14 -11.03
CA PRO A 71 3.30 -12.55 -10.90
C PRO A 71 1.78 -12.73 -10.97
N SER A 72 1.33 -13.85 -11.53
CA SER A 72 -0.07 -14.26 -11.45
C SER A 72 -0.45 -14.67 -10.02
N VAL A 73 -1.75 -14.74 -9.72
CA VAL A 73 -2.24 -15.22 -8.41
C VAL A 73 -1.77 -16.66 -8.15
N SER A 74 -1.78 -17.51 -9.16
CA SER A 74 -1.27 -18.89 -9.04
C SER A 74 0.24 -18.91 -8.73
N THR A 75 1.02 -18.06 -9.38
CA THR A 75 2.45 -17.91 -9.08
C THR A 75 2.69 -17.47 -7.62
N LEU A 76 1.89 -16.50 -7.13
CA LEU A 76 1.97 -16.05 -5.75
C LEU A 76 1.58 -17.15 -4.77
N HIS A 77 0.60 -17.98 -5.12
CA HIS A 77 0.19 -19.13 -4.29
C HIS A 77 1.33 -20.13 -4.14
N HIS A 78 1.96 -20.56 -5.24
CA HIS A 78 3.12 -21.47 -5.19
C HIS A 78 4.31 -20.88 -4.40
N LEU A 79 4.54 -19.58 -4.51
CA LEU A 79 5.57 -18.91 -3.74
C LEU A 79 5.23 -18.84 -2.25
N ALA A 80 3.96 -18.62 -1.91
CA ALA A 80 3.45 -18.61 -0.54
C ALA A 80 3.66 -19.98 0.14
N GLU A 81 3.25 -21.06 -0.55
CA GLU A 81 3.47 -22.44 -0.11
C GLU A 81 4.96 -22.75 0.07
N SER A 82 5.78 -22.41 -0.92
CA SER A 82 7.24 -22.66 -0.88
C SER A 82 7.96 -21.90 0.25
N LEU A 83 7.39 -20.79 0.67
CA LEU A 83 7.91 -19.95 1.75
C LEU A 83 7.20 -20.17 3.07
N ASP A 84 6.19 -21.04 3.14
CA ASP A 84 5.37 -21.28 4.32
C ASP A 84 4.85 -19.97 4.93
N VAL A 85 4.14 -19.18 4.09
CA VAL A 85 3.48 -17.92 4.47
C VAL A 85 2.10 -17.84 3.87
N PRO A 86 1.18 -17.10 4.47
CA PRO A 86 -0.09 -16.77 3.81
C PRO A 86 0.17 -15.88 2.58
N ILE A 87 -0.65 -16.04 1.53
CA ILE A 87 -0.54 -15.22 0.31
C ILE A 87 -0.66 -13.71 0.60
N THR A 88 -1.37 -13.34 1.66
CA THR A 88 -1.50 -11.94 2.13
C THR A 88 -0.18 -11.31 2.50
N ALA A 89 0.83 -12.11 2.91
CA ALA A 89 2.15 -11.62 3.28
C ALA A 89 2.87 -10.87 2.15
N PHE A 90 2.53 -11.16 0.88
CA PHE A 90 3.08 -10.40 -0.26
C PHE A 90 2.53 -8.98 -0.37
N PHE A 91 1.41 -8.69 0.25
CA PHE A 91 0.69 -7.42 0.21
C PHE A 91 0.78 -6.67 1.54
N GLU A 92 1.32 -7.33 2.58
CA GLU A 92 1.59 -6.68 3.84
C GLU A 92 2.66 -5.62 3.63
N TYR A 93 2.29 -4.40 3.94
CA TYR A 93 3.27 -3.34 3.98
C TYR A 93 4.17 -3.57 5.20
N GLU A 94 5.49 -3.54 5.02
CA GLU A 94 6.34 -3.21 6.16
C GLU A 94 5.81 -1.88 6.68
N HIS A 95 5.01 -1.93 7.74
CA HIS A 95 4.74 -0.72 8.49
C HIS A 95 6.12 -0.18 8.86
N PRO A 96 6.50 1.04 8.43
CA PRO A 96 7.76 1.63 8.85
C PRO A 96 7.80 1.47 10.35
N LYS A 97 8.83 0.78 10.86
CA LYS A 97 9.06 0.45 12.28
C LYS A 97 8.40 1.51 13.11
N ARG A 98 7.38 1.15 13.89
CA ARG A 98 6.48 2.01 14.68
C ARG A 98 7.06 3.41 14.82
N ARG A 99 6.70 4.30 13.92
CA ARG A 99 7.07 5.71 14.03
C ARG A 99 6.33 6.23 15.24
N ILE A 100 7.03 6.39 16.34
CA ILE A 100 6.49 7.14 17.48
C ILE A 100 6.34 8.57 16.96
N VAL A 101 5.11 8.97 16.69
CA VAL A 101 4.79 10.36 16.34
C VAL A 101 4.47 11.06 17.66
N HIS A 102 5.38 11.92 18.10
CA HIS A 102 5.13 12.79 19.23
C HIS A 102 4.46 14.06 18.69
N GLN A 103 3.23 14.31 19.12
CA GLN A 103 2.46 15.51 18.77
C GLN A 103 2.15 16.29 20.06
N ARG A 104 2.59 17.55 20.11
CA ARG A 104 2.28 18.43 21.24
C ARG A 104 0.79 18.74 21.25
N ALA A 105 0.21 18.93 22.45
CA ALA A 105 -1.23 19.19 22.62
C ALA A 105 -1.71 20.41 21.80
N GLY A 106 -0.90 21.46 21.69
CA GLY A 106 -1.23 22.67 20.90
C GLY A 106 -1.09 22.54 19.38
N GLU A 107 -0.52 21.45 18.87
CA GLU A 107 -0.32 21.20 17.44
C GLU A 107 -1.34 20.22 16.85
N ARG A 108 -2.29 19.76 17.66
CA ARG A 108 -3.32 18.80 17.24
C ARG A 108 -4.40 19.49 16.43
N GLN A 109 -4.88 18.81 15.40
CA GLN A 109 -6.06 19.27 14.67
C GLN A 109 -7.27 19.20 15.59
N GLN A 110 -7.90 20.35 15.81
CA GLN A 110 -9.08 20.50 16.65
C GLN A 110 -10.30 20.81 15.79
N LEU A 111 -11.40 20.15 16.09
CA LEU A 111 -12.71 20.46 15.56
C LEU A 111 -13.59 20.96 16.73
N VAL A 112 -13.99 22.21 16.69
CA VAL A 112 -14.83 22.83 17.73
C VAL A 112 -16.27 22.87 17.23
N PHE A 113 -17.20 22.48 18.07
CA PHE A 113 -18.63 22.52 17.83
C PHE A 113 -19.38 23.08 19.05
N SER A 114 -20.68 23.33 18.93
CA SER A 114 -21.49 24.06 19.94
C SER A 114 -21.46 23.45 21.36
N GLN A 115 -21.18 22.16 21.48
CA GLN A 115 -21.24 21.43 22.76
C GLN A 115 -19.92 20.76 23.15
N GLY A 116 -18.80 21.15 22.50
CA GLY A 116 -17.50 20.58 22.83
C GLY A 116 -16.47 20.71 21.72
N GLN A 117 -15.42 19.92 21.87
CA GLN A 117 -14.32 19.87 20.88
C GLN A 117 -13.76 18.46 20.75
N VAL A 118 -13.25 18.14 19.55
CA VAL A 118 -12.54 16.89 19.25
C VAL A 118 -11.14 17.20 18.77
N GLU A 119 -10.13 16.56 19.36
CA GLU A 119 -8.73 16.65 18.97
C GLU A 119 -8.30 15.33 18.31
N LYS A 120 -7.78 15.39 17.09
CA LYS A 120 -7.22 14.23 16.38
C LYS A 120 -5.83 13.89 16.95
N LEU A 121 -5.62 12.62 17.35
CA LEU A 121 -4.34 12.10 17.81
C LEU A 121 -3.52 11.41 16.72
N SER A 122 -4.12 11.20 15.55
CA SER A 122 -3.53 10.44 14.43
C SER A 122 -2.87 11.31 13.35
N ALA A 123 -2.73 12.62 13.55
CA ALA A 123 -2.11 13.50 12.56
C ALA A 123 -0.69 13.02 12.21
N GLY A 124 -0.47 12.67 10.94
CA GLY A 124 0.80 12.14 10.45
C GLY A 124 0.96 10.62 10.52
N MET A 125 -0.07 9.86 10.90
CA MET A 125 -0.10 8.39 10.82
C MET A 125 -1.06 7.94 9.70
N PRO A 126 -0.63 7.87 8.44
CA PRO A 126 -1.47 7.30 7.39
C PRO A 126 -1.67 5.80 7.66
N HIS A 127 -2.92 5.33 7.48
CA HIS A 127 -3.28 3.90 7.49
C HIS A 127 -3.33 3.17 8.85
N LEU A 128 -3.61 3.85 9.93
CA LEU A 128 -4.16 3.20 11.11
C LEU A 128 -5.61 2.82 10.77
N GLY A 129 -5.98 1.54 10.88
CA GLY A 129 -7.36 1.06 10.71
C GLY A 129 -8.34 1.63 11.76
N SER A 130 -7.85 2.49 12.66
CA SER A 130 -8.59 3.25 13.66
C SER A 130 -7.99 4.64 13.81
N GLU A 131 -8.84 5.66 13.94
CA GLU A 131 -8.42 7.04 14.23
C GLU A 131 -8.68 7.35 15.72
N PRO A 132 -7.65 7.39 16.58
CA PRO A 132 -7.82 7.81 17.96
C PRO A 132 -8.04 9.33 18.05
N PHE A 133 -8.96 9.75 18.92
CA PHE A 133 -9.26 11.15 19.18
C PHE A 133 -9.58 11.39 20.66
N ILE A 134 -9.45 12.62 21.10
CA ILE A 134 -9.92 13.08 22.42
C ILE A 134 -11.16 13.94 22.18
N ALA A 135 -12.29 13.56 22.78
CA ALA A 135 -13.46 14.40 22.82
C ALA A 135 -13.59 15.07 24.21
N ARG A 136 -13.80 16.36 24.21
CA ARG A 136 -14.17 17.13 25.42
C ARG A 136 -15.55 17.70 25.19
N LEU A 137 -16.52 17.25 25.97
CA LEU A 137 -17.91 17.64 25.86
C LEU A 137 -18.29 18.51 27.05
N GLU A 138 -19.18 19.48 26.84
CA GLU A 138 -19.76 20.26 27.92
C GLU A 138 -20.76 19.40 28.71
N PRO A 139 -20.95 19.68 30.03
CA PRO A 139 -21.94 18.98 30.83
C PRO A 139 -23.36 19.15 30.21
N GLY A 140 -24.02 18.02 29.93
CA GLY A 140 -25.35 18.04 29.30
C GLY A 140 -25.31 17.93 27.76
N ALA A 141 -24.15 17.78 27.13
CA ALA A 141 -24.07 17.52 25.70
C ALA A 141 -24.74 16.18 25.36
N MET A 142 -25.65 16.19 24.37
CA MET A 142 -26.27 14.99 23.82
C MET A 142 -25.66 14.67 22.44
N SER A 143 -25.49 13.38 22.18
CA SER A 143 -25.01 12.86 20.90
C SER A 143 -26.17 12.68 19.91
#